data_9f1d453a798fcdc09c7f1c2dc5f05bf4
#
_entry.id   9f1d453a798fcdc09c7f1c2dc5f05bf4
#
_cell.length_a   1.000
_cell.length_b   1.000
_cell.length_c   1.000
_cell.angle_alpha   90.00
_cell.angle_beta   90.00
_cell.angle_gamma   90.00
#
_symmetry.space_group_name_H-M   'P 1'
#
loop_
_entity.id
_entity.type
_entity.pdbx_description
1 polymer ?
#
loop_
_entity_poly.entity_id
_entity_poly.type
_entity_poly.pdbx_seq_one_letter_code
_entity_poly.pdbx_strand_id
1 'polypeptide(L)'
;MSDCPFCLIAEESNENELIAVNRSAVAFFDKYPVSQGHALVIPKRHEANFFNLLPEEQLDLWKLLNEVHLALSDTFLPEGFNVGINIAETGGQTVDHAHVHLIPRYGGDVEDPRGGVRWVIPDKAPYWGTK
;
A
#
# COMPACT_ATOMS: atom_id res chain seq x y z
N MET A 1 0.58 14.24 -21.06
CA MET A 1 1.69 14.31 -20.11
C MET A 1 1.13 14.41 -18.71
N SER A 2 1.55 13.56 -17.85
CA SER A 2 0.97 13.50 -16.51
C SER A 2 1.95 14.05 -15.48
N ASP A 3 1.42 14.85 -14.54
CA ASP A 3 2.21 15.27 -13.39
C ASP A 3 2.17 14.25 -12.28
N CYS A 4 1.40 13.17 -12.45
CA CYS A 4 1.24 12.17 -11.42
C CYS A 4 2.49 11.30 -11.31
N PRO A 5 3.13 11.27 -10.12
CA PRO A 5 4.34 10.47 -9.97
C PRO A 5 4.09 8.97 -10.17
N PHE A 6 2.89 8.50 -9.83
CA PHE A 6 2.59 7.08 -9.99
C PHE A 6 2.32 6.72 -11.44
N CYS A 7 1.74 7.64 -12.22
CA CYS A 7 1.60 7.41 -13.65
C CYS A 7 2.98 7.25 -14.31
N LEU A 8 3.93 8.07 -13.88
CA LEU A 8 5.28 7.98 -14.44
C LEU A 8 5.91 6.63 -14.15
N ILE A 9 5.74 6.13 -12.91
CA ILE A 9 6.28 4.83 -12.55
C ILE A 9 5.63 3.74 -13.40
N ALA A 10 4.31 3.79 -13.55
CA ALA A 10 3.58 2.76 -14.29
C ALA A 10 3.92 2.79 -15.77
N GLU A 11 4.10 3.98 -16.34
CA GLU A 11 4.33 4.12 -17.78
C GLU A 11 5.72 3.72 -18.19
N GLU A 12 6.71 4.04 -17.35
CA GLU A 12 8.09 3.78 -17.71
C GLU A 12 8.45 2.32 -17.66
N SER A 13 7.71 1.56 -16.85
CA SER A 13 7.93 0.12 -16.75
C SER A 13 9.40 -0.21 -16.50
N ASN A 14 10.07 0.61 -15.70
CA ASN A 14 11.47 0.38 -15.38
C ASN A 14 11.54 -0.80 -14.42
N GLU A 15 11.90 -1.95 -14.95
CA GLU A 15 11.89 -3.18 -14.17
C GLU A 15 12.82 -3.11 -12.97
N ASN A 16 13.84 -2.27 -13.03
CA ASN A 16 14.76 -2.13 -11.90
C ASN A 16 14.12 -1.46 -10.70
N GLU A 17 13.03 -0.72 -10.93
CA GLU A 17 12.35 -0.02 -9.85
C GLU A 17 11.05 -0.70 -9.41
N LEU A 18 10.63 -1.73 -10.14
CA LEU A 18 9.40 -2.42 -9.82
C LEU A 18 9.69 -3.70 -9.07
N ILE A 19 8.86 -3.98 -8.06
CA ILE A 19 8.94 -5.26 -7.36
C ILE A 19 8.26 -6.33 -8.20
N ALA A 20 7.11 -5.99 -8.80
CA ALA A 20 6.33 -6.94 -9.58
C ALA A 20 5.36 -6.17 -10.46
N VAL A 21 4.81 -6.86 -11.46
CA VAL A 21 3.87 -6.25 -12.40
C VAL A 21 2.95 -7.34 -12.90
N ASN A 22 1.69 -6.97 -13.15
CA ASN A 22 0.78 -7.86 -13.86
C ASN A 22 0.02 -7.05 -14.89
N ARG A 23 -1.09 -7.60 -15.41
CA ARG A 23 -1.82 -6.98 -16.51
C ARG A 23 -2.30 -5.57 -16.17
N SER A 24 -2.80 -5.35 -14.96
CA SER A 24 -3.45 -4.09 -14.58
C SER A 24 -2.67 -3.28 -13.58
N ALA A 25 -1.61 -3.82 -12.97
CA ALA A 25 -1.02 -3.19 -11.80
C ALA A 25 0.50 -3.32 -11.78
N VAL A 26 1.12 -2.42 -11.03
CA VAL A 26 2.56 -2.50 -10.74
C VAL A 26 2.75 -2.30 -9.24
N ALA A 27 3.86 -2.83 -8.73
CA ALA A 27 4.23 -2.68 -7.33
C ALA A 27 5.65 -2.17 -7.23
N PHE A 28 5.88 -1.27 -6.27
CA PHE A 28 7.20 -0.67 -6.09
C PHE A 28 7.34 -0.24 -4.63
N PHE A 29 8.57 0.03 -4.20
CA PHE A 29 8.80 0.48 -2.83
C PHE A 29 8.40 1.95 -2.69
N ASP A 30 7.75 2.27 -1.58
CA ASP A 30 7.37 3.64 -1.28
C ASP A 30 8.64 4.48 -1.12
N LYS A 31 8.64 5.66 -1.73
CA LYS A 31 9.77 6.58 -1.63
C LYS A 31 9.96 7.09 -0.21
N TYR A 32 8.89 7.13 0.57
CA TYR A 32 8.92 7.59 1.96
C TYR A 32 8.46 6.47 2.87
N PRO A 33 9.24 5.39 2.98
CA PRO A 33 8.77 4.21 3.70
C PRO A 33 8.63 4.48 5.20
N VAL A 34 7.55 3.93 5.79
CA VAL A 34 7.38 4.01 7.22
C VAL A 34 8.04 2.83 7.92
N SER A 35 8.37 1.78 7.17
CA SER A 35 9.12 0.63 7.67
C SER A 35 9.93 0.05 6.53
N GLN A 36 10.87 -0.81 6.87
CA GLN A 36 11.68 -1.45 5.83
C GLN A 36 10.80 -2.35 4.97
N GLY A 37 10.84 -2.11 3.67
CA GLY A 37 10.05 -2.90 2.74
C GLY A 37 8.65 -2.37 2.46
N HIS A 38 8.30 -1.20 2.98
CA HIS A 38 7.01 -0.57 2.72
C HIS A 38 6.82 -0.45 1.21
N ALA A 39 5.78 -1.10 0.68
CA ALA A 39 5.53 -1.17 -0.75
C ALA A 39 4.16 -0.61 -1.08
N LEU A 40 4.00 -0.23 -2.34
CA LEU A 40 2.75 0.26 -2.87
C LEU A 40 2.36 -0.59 -4.07
N VAL A 41 1.07 -0.88 -4.20
CA VAL A 41 0.51 -1.54 -5.38
C VAL A 41 -0.46 -0.57 -5.99
N ILE A 42 -0.27 -0.26 -7.28
CA ILE A 42 -1.09 0.74 -7.96
C ILE A 42 -1.62 0.18 -9.27
N PRO A 43 -2.77 0.70 -9.73
CA PRO A 43 -3.21 0.37 -11.09
C PRO A 43 -2.33 1.10 -12.10
N LYS A 44 -2.20 0.51 -13.29
CA LYS A 44 -1.49 1.19 -14.38
C LYS A 44 -2.30 2.39 -14.87
N ARG A 45 -3.63 2.26 -14.87
CA ARG A 45 -4.53 3.32 -15.30
C ARG A 45 -4.61 4.39 -14.21
N HIS A 46 -4.67 5.63 -14.61
CA HIS A 46 -4.81 6.73 -13.66
C HIS A 46 -6.25 6.79 -13.17
N GLU A 47 -6.45 6.54 -11.90
CA GLU A 47 -7.75 6.63 -11.24
C GLU A 47 -7.46 6.93 -9.76
N ALA A 48 -8.02 8.01 -9.26
CA ALA A 48 -7.76 8.41 -7.87
C ALA A 48 -8.47 7.51 -6.87
N ASN A 49 -9.69 7.08 -7.19
CA ASN A 49 -10.52 6.34 -6.25
C ASN A 49 -10.48 4.85 -6.56
N PHE A 50 -9.96 4.08 -5.61
CA PHE A 50 -9.84 2.63 -5.78
C PHE A 50 -11.17 2.00 -6.19
N PHE A 51 -12.28 2.49 -5.63
CA PHE A 51 -13.58 1.89 -5.90
C PHE A 51 -14.11 2.19 -7.30
N ASN A 52 -13.49 3.13 -8.02
CA ASN A 52 -13.86 3.40 -9.41
C ASN A 52 -13.10 2.53 -10.39
N LEU A 53 -12.17 1.73 -9.91
CA LEU A 53 -11.51 0.76 -10.76
C LEU A 53 -12.48 -0.34 -11.15
N LEU A 54 -12.26 -0.94 -12.33
CA LEU A 54 -13.09 -2.08 -12.75
C LEU A 54 -12.85 -3.25 -11.81
N PRO A 55 -13.83 -4.13 -11.65
CA PRO A 55 -13.64 -5.30 -10.77
C PRO A 55 -12.41 -6.12 -11.11
N GLU A 56 -12.12 -6.31 -12.39
CA GLU A 56 -10.94 -7.09 -12.77
C GLU A 56 -9.65 -6.34 -12.44
N GLU A 57 -9.68 -5.01 -12.47
CA GLU A 57 -8.52 -4.24 -12.05
C GLU A 57 -8.29 -4.39 -10.55
N GLN A 58 -9.38 -4.29 -9.77
CA GLN A 58 -9.27 -4.47 -8.33
C GLN A 58 -8.71 -5.85 -8.00
N LEU A 59 -9.21 -6.87 -8.68
CA LEU A 59 -8.73 -8.23 -8.47
C LEU A 59 -7.24 -8.33 -8.79
N ASP A 60 -6.82 -7.72 -9.89
CA ASP A 60 -5.41 -7.77 -10.28
C ASP A 60 -4.52 -7.08 -9.24
N LEU A 61 -5.01 -6.00 -8.63
CA LEU A 61 -4.26 -5.36 -7.55
C LEU A 61 -4.09 -6.31 -6.36
N TRP A 62 -5.17 -7.00 -5.97
CA TRP A 62 -5.11 -7.93 -4.85
C TRP A 62 -4.21 -9.11 -5.15
N LYS A 63 -4.22 -9.61 -6.39
CA LYS A 63 -3.32 -10.69 -6.77
C LYS A 63 -1.87 -10.25 -6.67
N LEU A 64 -1.58 -9.04 -7.14
CA LEU A 64 -0.21 -8.53 -7.08
C LEU A 64 0.20 -8.29 -5.64
N LEU A 65 -0.72 -7.77 -4.83
CA LEU A 65 -0.46 -7.57 -3.41
C LEU A 65 -0.04 -8.87 -2.74
N ASN A 66 -0.74 -9.95 -3.05
CA ASN A 66 -0.41 -11.25 -2.48
C ASN A 66 0.98 -11.71 -2.91
N GLU A 67 1.30 -11.52 -4.19
CA GLU A 67 2.61 -11.89 -4.71
C GLU A 67 3.72 -11.09 -4.03
N VAL A 68 3.49 -9.78 -3.87
CA VAL A 68 4.49 -8.90 -3.27
C VAL A 68 4.70 -9.23 -1.81
N HIS A 69 3.61 -9.52 -1.07
CA HIS A 69 3.77 -9.83 0.34
C HIS A 69 4.62 -11.08 0.55
N LEU A 70 4.51 -12.05 -0.35
CA LEU A 70 5.35 -13.24 -0.27
C LEU A 70 6.82 -12.88 -0.50
N ALA A 71 7.09 -12.02 -1.47
CA ALA A 71 8.45 -11.59 -1.75
C ALA A 71 9.04 -10.82 -0.57
N LEU A 72 8.25 -9.92 0.02
CA LEU A 72 8.72 -9.13 1.17
C LEU A 72 8.95 -10.03 2.38
N SER A 73 8.09 -11.01 2.57
CA SER A 73 8.24 -11.95 3.69
C SER A 73 9.55 -12.70 3.60
N ASP A 74 9.92 -13.09 2.39
CA ASP A 74 11.15 -13.83 2.17
C ASP A 74 12.39 -12.96 2.32
N THR A 75 12.30 -11.71 1.91
CA THR A 75 13.45 -10.81 1.90
C THR A 75 13.69 -10.14 3.24
N PHE A 76 12.65 -9.65 3.89
CA PHE A 76 12.78 -8.80 5.07
C PHE A 76 12.35 -9.49 6.37
N LEU A 77 11.69 -10.63 6.27
CA LEU A 77 11.29 -11.44 7.44
C LEU A 77 10.46 -10.64 8.43
N PRO A 78 9.43 -9.90 7.99
CA PRO A 78 8.57 -9.18 8.93
C PRO A 78 7.71 -10.15 9.73
N GLU A 79 7.20 -9.67 10.87
CA GLU A 79 6.36 -10.49 11.73
C GLU A 79 4.88 -10.26 11.47
N GLY A 80 4.54 -9.23 10.71
CA GLY A 80 3.16 -8.94 10.37
C GLY A 80 3.11 -7.88 9.29
N PHE A 81 1.89 -7.49 8.91
CA PHE A 81 1.69 -6.49 7.89
C PHE A 81 0.47 -5.63 8.22
N ASN A 82 0.50 -4.38 7.78
CA ASN A 82 -0.70 -3.59 7.65
C ASN A 82 -0.94 -3.33 6.17
N VAL A 83 -2.19 -3.45 5.76
CA VAL A 83 -2.62 -3.21 4.39
C VAL A 83 -3.70 -2.14 4.46
N GLY A 84 -3.59 -1.12 3.63
CA GLY A 84 -4.60 -0.07 3.67
C GLY A 84 -4.62 0.76 2.41
N ILE A 85 -5.76 1.41 2.20
CA ILE A 85 -5.99 2.29 1.07
C ILE A 85 -6.59 3.58 1.62
N ASN A 86 -5.98 4.72 1.27
CA ASN A 86 -6.54 6.02 1.63
C ASN A 86 -7.36 6.52 0.45
N ILE A 87 -8.60 6.88 0.70
CA ILE A 87 -9.51 7.32 -0.36
C ILE A 87 -10.01 8.71 -0.03
N ALA A 88 -9.79 9.63 -0.95
CA ALA A 88 -10.18 11.03 -0.86
C ALA A 88 -9.39 11.76 0.23
N GLU A 89 -9.52 13.07 0.23
CA GLU A 89 -8.74 13.92 1.12
C GLU A 89 -9.02 13.59 2.59
N THR A 90 -10.28 13.39 2.93
CA THR A 90 -10.66 13.07 4.30
C THR A 90 -10.07 11.73 4.74
N GLY A 91 -9.87 10.81 3.81
CA GLY A 91 -9.24 9.53 4.12
C GLY A 91 -7.73 9.59 4.14
N GLY A 92 -7.15 10.76 3.84
CA GLY A 92 -5.71 10.94 3.93
C GLY A 92 -4.97 10.74 2.62
N GLN A 93 -5.68 10.68 1.50
CA GLN A 93 -5.05 10.45 0.21
C GLN A 93 -4.33 11.71 -0.25
N THR A 94 -3.03 11.61 -0.51
CA THR A 94 -2.22 12.76 -0.93
C THR A 94 -1.76 12.70 -2.37
N VAL A 95 -1.84 11.53 -3.00
CA VAL A 95 -1.54 11.37 -4.42
C VAL A 95 -2.82 10.90 -5.10
N ASP A 96 -3.24 11.60 -6.15
CA ASP A 96 -4.53 11.34 -6.81
C ASP A 96 -4.43 10.20 -7.81
N HIS A 97 -3.92 9.10 -7.38
CA HIS A 97 -3.78 7.84 -8.12
C HIS A 97 -3.90 6.75 -7.07
N ALA A 98 -4.89 5.90 -7.20
CA ALA A 98 -5.18 4.89 -6.18
C ALA A 98 -3.94 4.07 -5.86
N HIS A 99 -3.74 3.78 -4.59
CA HIS A 99 -2.60 2.96 -4.19
C HIS A 99 -2.92 2.22 -2.91
N VAL A 100 -2.46 0.98 -2.87
CA VAL A 100 -2.62 0.10 -1.72
C VAL A 100 -1.29 0.05 -1.00
N HIS A 101 -1.30 0.43 0.27
CA HIS A 101 -0.09 0.32 1.11
C HIS A 101 0.06 -1.10 1.60
N LEU A 102 1.26 -1.63 1.50
CA LEU A 102 1.63 -2.90 2.11
C LEU A 102 2.81 -2.59 3.02
N ILE A 103 2.56 -2.62 4.32
CA ILE A 103 3.52 -2.15 5.32
C ILE A 103 3.97 -3.32 6.17
N PRO A 104 5.22 -3.79 5.98
CA PRO A 104 5.77 -4.84 6.86
C PRO A 104 5.89 -4.31 8.27
N ARG A 105 5.58 -5.15 9.23
CA ARG A 105 5.67 -4.77 10.64
C ARG A 105 6.66 -5.66 11.37
N TYR A 106 7.38 -5.06 12.29
CA TYR A 106 8.47 -5.73 13.02
C TYR A 106 8.24 -5.58 14.51
N GLY A 107 8.48 -6.65 15.26
CA GLY A 107 8.28 -6.60 16.70
C GLY A 107 9.07 -5.45 17.31
N GLY A 108 8.38 -4.62 18.09
CA GLY A 108 9.02 -3.48 18.75
C GLY A 108 9.06 -2.22 17.90
N ASP A 109 8.53 -2.23 16.66
CA ASP A 109 8.57 -1.05 15.83
C ASP A 109 7.69 0.09 16.38
N VAL A 110 6.68 -0.24 17.15
CA VAL A 110 5.93 0.72 17.96
C VAL A 110 5.74 0.09 19.32
N GLU A 111 5.42 0.92 20.31
CA GLU A 111 5.32 0.44 21.68
C GLU A 111 4.16 -0.52 21.85
N ASP A 112 2.98 -0.16 21.33
CA ASP A 112 1.78 -0.98 21.42
C ASP A 112 1.10 -0.99 20.08
N PRO A 113 1.19 -2.09 19.32
CA PRO A 113 0.65 -2.12 17.95
C PRO A 113 -0.84 -2.43 17.88
N ARG A 114 -1.49 -2.68 19.01
CA ARG A 114 -2.90 -3.08 18.97
C ARG A 114 -3.75 -2.04 18.26
N GLY A 115 -4.70 -2.52 17.48
CA GLY A 115 -5.64 -1.66 16.77
C GLY A 115 -5.24 -1.36 15.34
N GLY A 116 -3.93 -1.32 15.04
CA GLY A 116 -3.47 -1.12 13.66
C GLY A 116 -4.20 -0.01 12.92
N VAL A 117 -4.98 -0.38 11.92
CA VAL A 117 -5.69 0.60 11.07
C VAL A 117 -6.67 1.47 11.85
N ARG A 118 -7.05 1.06 13.05
CA ARG A 118 -7.97 1.87 13.86
C ARG A 118 -7.35 3.20 14.28
N TRP A 119 -6.03 3.30 14.23
CA TRP A 119 -5.34 4.52 14.65
C TRP A 119 -5.53 5.69 13.69
N VAL A 120 -6.30 5.47 12.60
CA VAL A 120 -6.72 6.59 11.75
C VAL A 120 -7.58 7.57 12.54
N ILE A 121 -8.24 7.12 13.60
CA ILE A 121 -8.96 8.00 14.54
C ILE A 121 -8.39 7.70 15.92
N PRO A 122 -7.33 8.42 16.32
CA PRO A 122 -6.60 8.05 17.54
C PRO A 122 -7.46 7.98 18.80
N ASP A 123 -8.43 8.91 18.95
CA ASP A 123 -9.25 8.94 20.14
C ASP A 123 -10.13 7.71 20.28
N LYS A 124 -10.40 7.02 19.18
CA LYS A 124 -11.28 5.86 19.19
C LYS A 124 -10.54 4.56 18.94
N ALA A 125 -9.24 4.62 18.69
CA ALA A 125 -8.49 3.42 18.36
C ALA A 125 -8.50 2.41 19.49
N PRO A 126 -8.20 2.79 20.75
CA PRO A 126 -8.19 1.80 21.82
C PRO A 126 -9.61 1.42 22.22
N TYR A 127 -9.91 0.13 22.20
CA TYR A 127 -11.20 -0.37 22.69
C TYR A 127 -11.00 -1.48 23.71
N TRP A 128 -9.75 -1.86 23.93
CA TRP A 128 -9.41 -2.86 24.93
C TRP A 128 -9.29 -2.18 26.29
N GLY A 129 -9.47 -2.93 27.32
CA GLY A 129 -9.38 -2.35 28.64
C GLY A 129 -8.06 -1.68 28.89
N THR A 130 -8.13 -0.44 29.31
CA THR A 130 -6.93 0.37 29.57
C THR A 130 -6.98 0.84 31.00
N LYS A 131 -7.00 -0.05 31.90
CA LYS A 131 -7.08 0.35 33.30
C LYS A 131 -5.79 0.84 33.80
#